data_248e4f4749b65b2d0481ff7670c5e360
#
_entry.id   248e4f4749b65b2d0481ff7670c5e360
#
_cell.length_a   1.000
_cell.length_b   1.000
_cell.length_c   1.000
_cell.angle_alpha   90.00
_cell.angle_beta   90.00
_cell.angle_gamma   90.00
#
_symmetry.space_group_name_H-M   'P 1'
#
loop_
_entity.id
_entity.type
_entity.pdbx_description
1 polymer ?
#
loop_
_entity_poly.entity_id
_entity_poly.type
_entity_poly.pdbx_seq_one_letter_code
_entity_poly.pdbx_strand_id
1 'polypeptide(L)'
;MTTIYDAAILLVDDNPDLLTLVTDNLRTAGYKTVCTAADCAAARAAFAAHRPDLMILDINLPDGDGFGLLRTLRTESDVPALFLSARDADADRLFGLGLGADDYLTKPFLMQELLLRVQHLLQRAYRTELRRSRVLTLGDCTVNLQDAAVRSADGTTLALTATERALLQRLADDRGHIVTYDAVCEAVWGADYYGYENSLNVHIRHLREKIEPDPGHPQWLLTVRGIGYRLTGEV
;
A
#
# COMPACT_ATOMS: atom_id res chain seq x y z
N MET A 1 -7.06 5.66 23.76
CA MET A 1 -7.31 5.55 22.29
C MET A 1 -5.99 5.81 21.60
N THR A 2 -5.46 4.84 20.88
CA THR A 2 -4.24 4.99 20.10
C THR A 2 -4.57 5.88 18.90
N THR A 3 -3.83 6.96 18.70
CA THR A 3 -4.00 7.88 17.56
C THR A 3 -2.98 7.57 16.49
N ILE A 4 -3.19 8.00 15.24
CA ILE A 4 -2.19 7.84 14.16
C ILE A 4 -0.84 8.50 14.51
N TYR A 5 -0.82 9.45 15.45
CA TYR A 5 0.40 10.13 15.92
C TYR A 5 1.22 9.30 16.91
N ASP A 6 0.65 8.21 17.45
CA ASP A 6 1.35 7.25 18.29
C ASP A 6 2.04 6.15 17.44
N ALA A 7 1.82 6.15 16.12
CA ALA A 7 2.41 5.21 15.17
C ALA A 7 3.94 5.30 15.13
N ALA A 8 4.59 4.15 15.07
CA ALA A 8 6.02 4.05 14.82
C ALA A 8 6.30 4.05 13.30
N ILE A 9 7.14 4.96 12.84
CA ILE A 9 7.52 5.11 11.43
C ILE A 9 8.98 4.71 11.27
N LEU A 10 9.26 3.81 10.31
CA LEU A 10 10.63 3.49 9.88
C LEU A 10 10.92 4.23 8.58
N LEU A 11 11.92 5.11 8.62
CA LEU A 11 12.42 5.85 7.46
C LEU A 11 13.78 5.30 7.04
N VAL A 12 13.91 4.90 5.78
CA VAL A 12 15.12 4.30 5.21
C VAL A 12 15.58 5.11 4.01
N ASP A 13 16.77 5.69 4.09
CA ASP A 13 17.39 6.47 3.01
C ASP A 13 18.89 6.59 3.32
N ASP A 14 19.76 6.55 2.32
CA ASP A 14 21.20 6.65 2.53
C ASP A 14 21.69 8.11 2.69
N ASN A 15 20.81 9.08 2.40
CA ASN A 15 21.12 10.50 2.55
C ASN A 15 20.79 10.99 3.97
N PRO A 16 21.80 11.32 4.80
CA PRO A 16 21.59 11.74 6.19
C PRO A 16 20.84 13.08 6.31
N ASP A 17 20.99 13.99 5.33
CA ASP A 17 20.29 15.27 5.34
C ASP A 17 18.79 15.06 5.10
N LEU A 18 18.43 14.14 4.20
CA LEU A 18 17.04 13.77 3.95
C LEU A 18 16.43 13.05 5.16
N LEU A 19 17.16 12.11 5.79
CA LEU A 19 16.72 11.47 7.03
C LEU A 19 16.40 12.49 8.12
N THR A 20 17.28 13.46 8.32
CA THR A 20 17.11 14.53 9.30
C THR A 20 15.89 15.38 8.95
N LEU A 21 15.82 15.89 7.71
CA LEU A 21 14.73 16.76 7.25
C LEU A 21 13.35 16.09 7.40
N VAL A 22 13.22 14.86 6.94
CA VAL A 22 11.95 14.13 7.00
C VAL A 22 11.57 13.81 8.45
N THR A 23 12.54 13.38 9.26
CA THR A 23 12.31 13.09 10.69
C THR A 23 11.80 14.31 11.44
N ASP A 24 12.42 15.48 11.24
CA ASP A 24 12.02 16.72 11.92
C ASP A 24 10.62 17.18 11.50
N ASN A 25 10.28 17.03 10.23
CA ASN A 25 8.95 17.37 9.74
C ASN A 25 7.88 16.38 10.26
N LEU A 26 8.16 15.08 10.31
CA LEU A 26 7.26 14.09 10.90
C LEU A 26 7.02 14.37 12.39
N ARG A 27 8.07 14.69 13.14
CA ARG A 27 7.96 15.06 14.57
C ARG A 27 7.16 16.35 14.75
N THR A 28 7.39 17.35 13.91
CA THR A 28 6.63 18.61 13.92
C THR A 28 5.16 18.39 13.60
N ALA A 29 4.85 17.43 12.74
CA ALA A 29 3.49 17.01 12.42
C ALA A 29 2.83 16.18 13.55
N GLY A 30 3.57 15.83 14.62
CA GLY A 30 3.05 15.17 15.82
C GLY A 30 3.38 13.69 15.95
N TYR A 31 4.08 13.08 14.99
CA TYR A 31 4.50 11.67 15.08
C TYR A 31 5.62 11.50 16.11
N LYS A 32 5.37 10.68 17.14
CA LYS A 32 6.27 10.57 18.31
C LYS A 32 7.46 9.66 18.08
N THR A 33 7.27 8.60 17.29
CA THR A 33 8.26 7.54 17.10
C THR A 33 8.68 7.47 15.63
N VAL A 34 9.87 7.97 15.33
CA VAL A 34 10.48 7.87 14.01
C VAL A 34 11.85 7.23 14.16
N CYS A 35 12.02 6.04 13.59
CA CYS A 35 13.28 5.30 13.52
C CYS A 35 13.88 5.50 12.14
N THR A 36 15.19 5.65 12.05
CA THR A 36 15.91 5.85 10.78
C THR A 36 16.90 4.73 10.52
N ALA A 37 17.13 4.42 9.24
CA ALA A 37 18.17 3.49 8.81
C ALA A 37 18.79 4.01 7.51
N ALA A 38 20.10 3.80 7.33
CA ALA A 38 20.84 4.28 6.16
C ALA A 38 21.07 3.18 5.11
N ASP A 39 20.70 1.93 5.39
CA ASP A 39 20.91 0.78 4.53
C ASP A 39 19.91 -0.34 4.86
N CYS A 40 19.87 -1.39 4.02
CA CYS A 40 18.96 -2.52 4.19
C CYS A 40 19.24 -3.32 5.48
N ALA A 41 20.50 -3.44 5.90
CA ALA A 41 20.88 -4.20 7.10
C ALA A 41 20.38 -3.50 8.36
N ALA A 42 20.62 -2.19 8.47
CA ALA A 42 20.10 -1.35 9.55
C ALA A 42 18.57 -1.31 9.56
N ALA A 43 17.93 -1.23 8.38
CA ALA A 43 16.47 -1.24 8.26
C ALA A 43 15.85 -2.52 8.80
N ARG A 44 16.40 -3.71 8.48
CA ARG A 44 15.93 -4.99 9.03
C ARG A 44 16.07 -5.04 10.56
N ALA A 45 17.20 -4.58 11.09
CA ALA A 45 17.42 -4.54 12.52
C ALA A 45 16.42 -3.60 13.22
N ALA A 46 16.21 -2.40 12.67
CA ALA A 46 15.25 -1.43 13.19
C ALA A 46 13.81 -1.95 13.10
N PHE A 47 13.44 -2.62 12.01
CA PHE A 47 12.12 -3.23 11.82
C PHE A 47 11.85 -4.29 12.91
N ALA A 48 12.79 -5.21 13.14
CA ALA A 48 12.65 -6.24 14.16
C ALA A 48 12.57 -5.67 15.59
N ALA A 49 13.33 -4.61 15.87
CA ALA A 49 13.38 -3.98 17.19
C ALA A 49 12.14 -3.13 17.51
N HIS A 50 11.62 -2.38 16.53
CA HIS A 50 10.61 -1.34 16.76
C HIS A 50 9.22 -1.69 16.23
N ARG A 51 9.09 -2.72 15.37
CA ARG A 51 7.83 -3.14 14.75
C ARG A 51 7.02 -1.94 14.25
N PRO A 52 7.50 -1.23 13.21
CA PRO A 52 6.87 0.01 12.77
C PRO A 52 5.46 -0.24 12.21
N ASP A 53 4.63 0.79 12.28
CA ASP A 53 3.28 0.83 11.72
C ASP A 53 3.26 1.36 10.27
N LEU A 54 4.36 1.97 9.82
CA LEU A 54 4.58 2.47 8.46
C LEU A 54 6.06 2.43 8.11
N MET A 55 6.36 2.07 6.87
CA MET A 55 7.71 2.17 6.31
C MET A 55 7.76 3.23 5.21
N ILE A 56 8.80 4.07 5.23
CA ILE A 56 9.16 4.99 4.14
C ILE A 56 10.52 4.52 3.65
N LEU A 57 10.60 4.08 2.39
CA LEU A 57 11.77 3.37 1.87
C LEU A 57 12.33 4.07 0.64
N ASP A 58 13.60 4.42 0.65
CA ASP A 58 14.29 4.69 -0.61
C ASP A 58 14.46 3.41 -1.42
N ILE A 59 14.41 3.56 -2.73
CA ILE A 59 14.65 2.45 -3.66
C ILE A 59 16.14 2.12 -3.72
N ASN A 60 17.00 3.15 -3.81
CA ASN A 60 18.42 3.01 -3.99
C ASN A 60 19.14 3.03 -2.64
N LEU A 61 19.61 1.88 -2.18
CA LEU A 61 20.34 1.73 -0.93
C LEU A 61 21.74 1.17 -1.17
N PRO A 62 22.74 1.50 -0.36
CA PRO A 62 24.14 1.16 -0.62
C PRO A 62 24.46 -0.34 -0.57
N ASP A 63 23.68 -1.12 0.16
CA ASP A 63 23.84 -2.57 0.36
C ASP A 63 22.77 -3.41 -0.32
N GLY A 64 21.92 -2.80 -1.18
CA GLY A 64 20.83 -3.49 -1.88
C GLY A 64 19.84 -2.52 -2.51
N ASP A 65 18.59 -2.96 -2.59
CA ASP A 65 17.50 -2.12 -3.08
C ASP A 65 16.29 -2.20 -2.15
N GLY A 66 15.52 -1.10 -2.09
CA GLY A 66 14.34 -1.00 -1.25
C GLY A 66 13.25 -2.03 -1.59
N PHE A 67 13.19 -2.51 -2.82
CA PHE A 67 12.23 -3.54 -3.23
C PHE A 67 12.57 -4.91 -2.65
N GLY A 68 13.84 -5.30 -2.73
CA GLY A 68 14.36 -6.51 -2.12
C GLY A 68 14.17 -6.48 -0.60
N LEU A 69 14.40 -5.30 0.01
CA LEU A 69 14.13 -5.08 1.43
C LEU A 69 12.64 -5.29 1.74
N LEU A 70 11.73 -4.61 1.02
CA LEU A 70 10.29 -4.74 1.25
C LEU A 70 9.82 -6.19 1.05
N ARG A 71 10.26 -6.87 -0.01
CA ARG A 71 9.92 -8.28 -0.26
C ARG A 71 10.32 -9.17 0.91
N THR A 72 11.49 -8.93 1.50
CA THR A 72 11.94 -9.69 2.68
C THR A 72 11.04 -9.41 3.89
N LEU A 73 10.74 -8.14 4.16
CA LEU A 73 9.90 -7.74 5.29
C LEU A 73 8.44 -8.19 5.13
N ARG A 74 7.94 -8.32 3.89
CA ARG A 74 6.60 -8.82 3.57
C ARG A 74 6.40 -10.30 3.90
N THR A 75 7.44 -11.07 4.13
CA THR A 75 7.29 -12.44 4.64
C THR A 75 6.83 -12.49 6.10
N GLU A 76 6.97 -11.38 6.83
CA GLU A 76 6.70 -11.29 8.26
C GLU A 76 5.63 -10.25 8.62
N SER A 77 5.29 -9.31 7.71
CA SER A 77 4.41 -8.18 8.04
C SER A 77 3.76 -7.53 6.84
N ASP A 78 2.49 -7.11 7.02
CA ASP A 78 1.68 -6.36 6.06
C ASP A 78 1.69 -4.84 6.33
N VAL A 79 2.67 -4.34 7.07
CA VAL A 79 2.82 -2.91 7.39
C VAL A 79 2.88 -2.09 6.11
N PRO A 80 2.08 -1.00 5.97
CA PRO A 80 2.09 -0.17 4.78
C PRO A 80 3.48 0.40 4.48
N ALA A 81 3.81 0.48 3.17
CA ALA A 81 5.08 0.97 2.70
C ALA A 81 4.90 2.07 1.64
N LEU A 82 5.57 3.20 1.85
CA LEU A 82 5.71 4.31 0.92
C LEU A 82 7.12 4.29 0.33
N PHE A 83 7.25 4.19 -0.99
CA PHE A 83 8.56 4.34 -1.63
C PHE A 83 8.87 5.78 -1.97
N LEU A 84 10.13 6.16 -1.75
CA LEU A 84 10.73 7.37 -2.31
C LEU A 84 11.56 6.97 -3.54
N SER A 85 11.24 7.51 -4.73
CA SER A 85 11.89 7.12 -5.99
C SER A 85 12.47 8.32 -6.72
N ALA A 86 13.58 8.13 -7.46
CA ALA A 86 14.05 9.11 -8.42
C ALA A 86 13.13 9.13 -9.66
N ARG A 87 13.03 10.30 -10.34
CA ARG A 87 12.17 10.48 -11.52
C ARG A 87 12.46 9.45 -12.63
N ASP A 88 11.41 8.96 -13.23
CA ASP A 88 11.27 8.29 -14.54
C ASP A 88 11.72 6.83 -14.67
N ALA A 89 12.91 6.42 -14.22
CA ALA A 89 13.40 5.06 -14.48
C ALA A 89 12.84 4.00 -13.51
N ASP A 90 12.52 4.41 -12.30
CA ASP A 90 12.11 3.49 -11.23
C ASP A 90 10.58 3.26 -11.21
N ALA A 91 9.78 4.25 -11.63
CA ALA A 91 8.34 4.09 -11.75
C ALA A 91 7.98 2.98 -12.74
N ASP A 92 8.63 2.91 -13.90
CA ASP A 92 8.40 1.87 -14.91
C ASP A 92 8.83 0.47 -14.41
N ARG A 93 9.90 0.38 -13.60
CA ARG A 93 10.31 -0.86 -12.93
C ARG A 93 9.34 -1.28 -11.83
N LEU A 94 8.79 -0.30 -11.09
CA LEU A 94 7.79 -0.51 -10.07
C LEU A 94 6.49 -1.04 -10.65
N PHE A 95 6.02 -0.46 -11.73
CA PHE A 95 4.84 -0.90 -12.47
C PHE A 95 4.98 -2.34 -13.00
N GLY A 96 6.22 -2.77 -13.30
CA GLY A 96 6.50 -4.10 -13.86
C GLY A 96 6.65 -5.22 -12.83
N LEU A 97 7.07 -4.94 -11.60
CA LEU A 97 7.55 -5.97 -10.67
C LEU A 97 6.54 -6.40 -9.58
N GLY A 98 5.37 -5.78 -9.46
CA GLY A 98 4.32 -6.30 -8.57
C GLY A 98 4.67 -6.40 -7.08
N LEU A 99 5.46 -5.49 -6.54
CA LEU A 99 6.14 -5.67 -5.25
C LEU A 99 5.34 -5.30 -3.99
N GLY A 100 4.06 -4.93 -4.15
CA GLY A 100 3.17 -4.75 -2.99
C GLY A 100 3.44 -3.53 -2.12
N ALA A 101 4.06 -2.47 -2.67
CA ALA A 101 4.06 -1.16 -2.02
C ALA A 101 2.65 -0.56 -2.02
N ASP A 102 2.36 0.23 -1.01
CA ASP A 102 1.05 0.86 -0.84
C ASP A 102 0.96 2.21 -1.54
N ASP A 103 2.10 2.91 -1.70
CA ASP A 103 2.19 4.21 -2.37
C ASP A 103 3.62 4.54 -2.80
N TYR A 104 3.78 5.56 -3.66
CA TYR A 104 5.05 6.02 -4.22
C TYR A 104 5.10 7.54 -4.26
N LEU A 105 6.28 8.10 -3.97
CA LEU A 105 6.54 9.54 -4.04
C LEU A 105 7.87 9.79 -4.76
N THR A 106 7.81 10.54 -5.85
CA THR A 106 9.01 10.82 -6.67
C THR A 106 9.85 11.97 -6.10
N LYS A 107 11.15 11.75 -6.02
CA LYS A 107 12.14 12.80 -5.67
C LYS A 107 12.42 13.69 -6.90
N PRO A 108 12.48 15.05 -6.76
CA PRO A 108 12.22 15.83 -5.55
C PRO A 108 10.71 15.96 -5.25
N PHE A 109 10.33 15.91 -3.98
CA PHE A 109 8.95 16.02 -3.52
C PHE A 109 8.73 17.21 -2.59
N LEU A 110 7.48 17.60 -2.43
CA LEU A 110 7.08 18.57 -1.42
C LEU A 110 6.88 17.85 -0.08
N MET A 111 7.42 18.43 1.00
CA MET A 111 7.28 17.84 2.34
C MET A 111 5.80 17.67 2.75
N GLN A 112 4.95 18.62 2.37
CA GLN A 112 3.50 18.50 2.60
C GLN A 112 2.90 17.27 1.92
N GLU A 113 3.32 16.94 0.71
CA GLU A 113 2.85 15.74 0.01
C GLU A 113 3.26 14.47 0.75
N LEU A 114 4.52 14.38 1.20
CA LEU A 114 4.98 13.26 2.03
C LEU A 114 4.11 13.10 3.28
N LEU A 115 3.87 14.19 4.03
CA LEU A 115 3.09 14.16 5.26
C LEU A 115 1.63 13.72 5.03
N LEU A 116 1.01 14.19 3.95
CA LEU A 116 -0.35 13.77 3.57
C LEU A 116 -0.40 12.27 3.24
N ARG A 117 0.57 11.75 2.47
CA ARG A 117 0.65 10.33 2.13
C ARG A 117 0.83 9.46 3.37
N VAL A 118 1.74 9.84 4.27
CA VAL A 118 1.95 9.19 5.56
C VAL A 118 0.66 9.14 6.38
N GLN A 119 -0.02 10.28 6.49
CA GLN A 119 -1.29 10.37 7.21
C GLN A 119 -2.36 9.45 6.62
N HIS A 120 -2.52 9.43 5.31
CA HIS A 120 -3.51 8.59 4.63
C HIS A 120 -3.22 7.10 4.82
N LEU A 121 -1.96 6.69 4.67
CA LEU A 121 -1.55 5.29 4.86
C LEU A 121 -1.84 4.83 6.30
N LEU A 122 -1.48 5.63 7.30
CA LEU A 122 -1.76 5.32 8.70
C LEU A 122 -3.26 5.32 9.02
N GLN A 123 -4.01 6.32 8.57
CA GLN A 123 -5.46 6.36 8.79
C GLN A 123 -6.14 5.11 8.22
N ARG A 124 -5.71 4.65 7.06
CA ARG A 124 -6.23 3.43 6.44
C ARG A 124 -5.90 2.20 7.29
N ALA A 125 -4.66 2.05 7.75
CA ALA A 125 -4.24 0.95 8.61
C ALA A 125 -5.07 0.90 9.91
N TYR A 126 -5.27 2.04 10.57
CA TYR A 126 -6.05 2.14 11.81
C TYR A 126 -7.57 1.96 11.63
N ARG A 127 -8.16 2.41 10.51
CA ARG A 127 -9.61 2.21 10.23
C ARG A 127 -9.97 0.75 10.02
N THR A 128 -9.02 -0.06 9.72
CA THR A 128 -9.20 -1.47 9.35
C THR A 128 -9.51 -2.38 10.53
N GLU A 129 -9.11 -2.05 11.75
CA GLU A 129 -9.41 -2.82 12.95
C GLU A 129 -10.90 -2.82 13.34
N LEU A 130 -11.69 -1.88 12.82
CA LEU A 130 -13.08 -1.67 13.25
C LEU A 130 -14.15 -2.27 12.32
N ARG A 131 -13.79 -2.91 11.20
CA ARG A 131 -14.78 -3.47 10.27
C ARG A 131 -14.82 -4.99 10.31
N ARG A 132 -16.05 -5.51 10.61
CA ARG A 132 -16.41 -6.93 10.70
C ARG A 132 -16.03 -7.75 9.47
N SER A 133 -15.66 -9.01 9.71
CA SER A 133 -15.38 -10.07 8.74
C SER A 133 -16.35 -10.06 7.56
N ARG A 134 -15.82 -9.84 6.35
CA ARG A 134 -16.54 -10.15 5.11
C ARG A 134 -15.69 -11.11 4.30
N VAL A 135 -16.28 -12.24 4.03
CA VAL A 135 -15.75 -13.22 3.08
C VAL A 135 -16.43 -12.98 1.74
N LEU A 136 -15.64 -12.80 0.69
CA LEU A 136 -16.12 -12.67 -0.69
C LEU A 136 -15.81 -13.97 -1.44
N THR A 137 -16.79 -14.50 -2.14
CA THR A 137 -16.58 -15.60 -3.09
C THR A 137 -16.56 -15.04 -4.51
N LEU A 138 -15.50 -15.34 -5.23
CA LEU A 138 -15.25 -14.91 -6.61
C LEU A 138 -14.91 -16.16 -7.43
N GLY A 139 -15.94 -16.87 -7.91
CA GLY A 139 -15.79 -18.21 -8.48
C GLY A 139 -15.15 -19.17 -7.47
N ASP A 140 -14.05 -19.78 -7.85
CA ASP A 140 -13.30 -20.73 -7.00
C ASP A 140 -12.35 -20.03 -6.00
N CYS A 141 -12.27 -18.70 -6.04
CA CYS A 141 -11.42 -17.90 -5.15
C CYS A 141 -12.24 -17.37 -3.98
N THR A 142 -11.69 -17.45 -2.76
CA THR A 142 -12.30 -16.91 -1.55
C THR A 142 -11.40 -15.82 -0.96
N VAL A 143 -11.95 -14.64 -0.76
CA VAL A 143 -11.24 -13.51 -0.16
C VAL A 143 -11.79 -13.23 1.23
N ASN A 144 -10.94 -13.38 2.23
CA ASN A 144 -11.23 -12.93 3.59
C ASN A 144 -10.66 -11.52 3.80
N LEU A 145 -11.53 -10.53 3.79
CA LEU A 145 -11.14 -9.12 3.95
C LEU A 145 -10.68 -8.79 5.39
N GLN A 146 -11.06 -9.60 6.39
CA GLN A 146 -10.61 -9.43 7.77
C GLN A 146 -9.14 -9.89 7.92
N ASP A 147 -8.85 -11.06 7.39
CA ASP A 147 -7.51 -11.66 7.46
C ASP A 147 -6.59 -11.13 6.36
N ALA A 148 -7.09 -10.22 5.51
CA ALA A 148 -6.40 -9.70 4.32
C ALA A 148 -5.81 -10.83 3.46
N ALA A 149 -6.55 -11.91 3.26
CA ALA A 149 -6.08 -13.12 2.59
C ALA A 149 -6.99 -13.52 1.44
N VAL A 150 -6.36 -13.94 0.34
CA VAL A 150 -7.01 -14.55 -0.83
C VAL A 150 -6.64 -16.01 -0.86
N ARG A 151 -7.63 -16.89 -0.88
CA ARG A 151 -7.44 -18.32 -1.03
C ARG A 151 -7.92 -18.76 -2.40
N SER A 152 -7.00 -19.28 -3.21
CA SER A 152 -7.29 -19.80 -4.54
C SER A 152 -7.83 -21.24 -4.48
N ALA A 153 -8.38 -21.72 -5.60
CA ALA A 153 -8.93 -23.08 -5.74
C ALA A 153 -7.91 -24.20 -5.46
N ASP A 154 -6.65 -23.97 -5.76
CA ASP A 154 -5.53 -24.90 -5.50
C ASP A 154 -5.09 -24.93 -4.03
N GLY A 155 -5.72 -24.13 -3.16
CA GLY A 155 -5.40 -24.01 -1.75
C GLY A 155 -4.28 -23.01 -1.43
N THR A 156 -3.69 -22.38 -2.44
CA THR A 156 -2.69 -21.30 -2.25
C THR A 156 -3.33 -20.11 -1.54
N THR A 157 -2.63 -19.56 -0.54
CA THR A 157 -3.08 -18.36 0.17
C THR A 157 -2.13 -17.22 -0.11
N LEU A 158 -2.67 -16.10 -0.61
CA LEU A 158 -1.94 -14.88 -0.91
C LEU A 158 -2.42 -13.74 0.02
N ALA A 159 -1.48 -12.98 0.59
CA ALA A 159 -1.83 -11.81 1.39
C ALA A 159 -2.25 -10.64 0.50
N LEU A 160 -3.24 -9.86 0.97
CA LEU A 160 -3.57 -8.55 0.41
C LEU A 160 -2.79 -7.48 1.15
N THR A 161 -2.21 -6.54 0.41
CA THR A 161 -1.68 -5.31 1.02
C THR A 161 -2.82 -4.47 1.61
N ALA A 162 -2.50 -3.51 2.47
CA ALA A 162 -3.50 -2.64 3.06
C ALA A 162 -4.27 -1.83 1.98
N THR A 163 -3.59 -1.42 0.89
CA THR A 163 -4.21 -0.74 -0.26
C THR A 163 -5.15 -1.67 -1.03
N GLU A 164 -4.69 -2.85 -1.39
CA GLU A 164 -5.50 -3.84 -2.11
C GLU A 164 -6.75 -4.21 -1.33
N ARG A 165 -6.62 -4.40 -0.01
CA ARG A 165 -7.75 -4.67 0.87
C ARG A 165 -8.74 -3.51 0.90
N ALA A 166 -8.28 -2.26 1.02
CA ALA A 166 -9.15 -1.08 1.04
C ALA A 166 -9.88 -0.91 -0.29
N LEU A 167 -9.18 -1.11 -1.42
CA LEU A 167 -9.78 -1.12 -2.76
C LEU A 167 -10.87 -2.17 -2.88
N LEU A 168 -10.56 -3.40 -2.52
CA LEU A 168 -11.48 -4.51 -2.65
C LEU A 168 -12.68 -4.37 -1.70
N GLN A 169 -12.48 -3.86 -0.48
CA GLN A 169 -13.55 -3.55 0.45
C GLN A 169 -14.49 -2.49 -0.12
N ARG A 170 -13.95 -1.38 -0.68
CA ARG A 170 -14.77 -0.31 -1.29
C ARG A 170 -15.61 -0.83 -2.45
N LEU A 171 -15.01 -1.66 -3.30
CA LEU A 171 -15.69 -2.27 -4.44
C LEU A 171 -16.72 -3.33 -4.01
N ALA A 172 -16.46 -4.04 -2.91
CA ALA A 172 -17.36 -5.03 -2.35
C ALA A 172 -18.59 -4.40 -1.67
N ASP A 173 -18.43 -3.21 -1.09
CA ASP A 173 -19.54 -2.45 -0.49
C ASP A 173 -20.59 -2.05 -1.54
N ASP A 174 -20.17 -1.81 -2.78
CA ASP A 174 -21.02 -1.49 -3.93
C ASP A 174 -21.01 -2.58 -5.00
N ARG A 175 -20.92 -3.86 -4.59
CA ARG A 175 -20.83 -4.99 -5.50
C ARG A 175 -21.95 -5.00 -6.55
N GLY A 176 -21.58 -5.24 -7.79
CA GLY A 176 -22.48 -5.20 -8.95
C GLY A 176 -22.67 -3.80 -9.55
N HIS A 177 -22.35 -2.74 -8.82
CA HIS A 177 -22.43 -1.37 -9.28
C HIS A 177 -21.06 -0.82 -9.72
N ILE A 178 -21.08 0.28 -10.46
CA ILE A 178 -19.86 0.97 -10.88
C ILE A 178 -19.43 1.91 -9.75
N VAL A 179 -18.18 1.77 -9.29
CA VAL A 179 -17.54 2.71 -8.38
C VAL A 179 -16.60 3.58 -9.21
N THR A 180 -16.80 4.90 -9.17
CA THR A 180 -16.00 5.85 -9.97
C THR A 180 -14.54 5.86 -9.53
N TYR A 181 -13.62 6.28 -10.42
CA TYR A 181 -12.19 6.43 -10.07
C TYR A 181 -12.03 7.30 -8.84
N ASP A 182 -12.73 8.44 -8.77
CA ASP A 182 -12.69 9.36 -7.64
C ASP A 182 -13.14 8.68 -6.34
N ALA A 183 -14.28 7.99 -6.36
CA ALA A 183 -14.81 7.30 -5.18
C ALA A 183 -13.88 6.16 -4.69
N VAL A 184 -13.18 5.49 -5.60
CA VAL A 184 -12.18 4.48 -5.25
C VAL A 184 -10.94 5.15 -4.66
N CYS A 185 -10.43 6.21 -5.29
CA CYS A 185 -9.28 6.95 -4.80
C CYS A 185 -9.55 7.58 -3.43
N GLU A 186 -10.69 8.24 -3.26
CA GLU A 186 -11.09 8.84 -1.99
C GLU A 186 -11.20 7.81 -0.86
N ALA A 187 -11.75 6.63 -1.14
CA ALA A 187 -11.87 5.56 -0.15
C ALA A 187 -10.51 5.00 0.31
N VAL A 188 -9.50 5.05 -0.56
CA VAL A 188 -8.18 4.49 -0.31
C VAL A 188 -7.20 5.52 0.24
N TRP A 189 -7.18 6.72 -0.34
CA TRP A 189 -6.19 7.76 -0.03
C TRP A 189 -6.78 9.01 0.65
N GLY A 190 -8.11 9.11 0.76
CA GLY A 190 -8.80 10.25 1.37
C GLY A 190 -9.18 11.33 0.36
N ALA A 191 -9.78 12.44 0.83
CA ALA A 191 -10.35 13.48 -0.03
C ALA A 191 -9.30 14.25 -0.87
N ASP A 192 -8.05 14.28 -0.44
CA ASP A 192 -6.95 14.99 -1.12
C ASP A 192 -6.08 14.05 -1.98
N TYR A 193 -6.70 13.12 -2.71
CA TYR A 193 -6.03 12.03 -3.44
C TYR A 193 -5.36 12.43 -4.77
N TYR A 194 -5.23 13.69 -5.10
CA TYR A 194 -4.67 14.15 -6.38
C TYR A 194 -3.28 13.55 -6.67
N GLY A 195 -3.13 12.98 -7.88
CA GLY A 195 -1.88 12.35 -8.32
C GLY A 195 -1.76 10.85 -8.04
N TYR A 196 -2.82 10.19 -7.51
CA TYR A 196 -2.82 8.75 -7.23
C TYR A 196 -3.36 7.86 -8.36
N GLU A 197 -3.77 8.44 -9.50
CA GLU A 197 -4.40 7.69 -10.61
C GLU A 197 -3.44 6.61 -11.17
N ASN A 198 -2.16 6.90 -11.24
CA ASN A 198 -1.16 5.92 -11.67
C ASN A 198 -0.99 4.78 -10.64
N SER A 199 -0.96 5.12 -9.35
CA SER A 199 -0.90 4.13 -8.27
C SER A 199 -2.13 3.21 -8.27
N LEU A 200 -3.33 3.75 -8.53
CA LEU A 200 -4.57 2.97 -8.60
C LEU A 200 -4.48 1.84 -9.64
N ASN A 201 -4.01 2.15 -10.86
CA ASN A 201 -3.90 1.15 -11.92
C ASN A 201 -2.98 -0.02 -11.55
N VAL A 202 -1.89 0.26 -10.83
CA VAL A 202 -0.95 -0.76 -10.32
C VAL A 202 -1.65 -1.68 -9.33
N HIS A 203 -2.33 -1.13 -8.34
CA HIS A 203 -3.01 -1.93 -7.32
C HIS A 203 -4.18 -2.74 -7.90
N ILE A 204 -4.90 -2.21 -8.89
CA ILE A 204 -5.94 -2.95 -9.62
C ILE A 204 -5.32 -4.14 -10.37
N ARG A 205 -4.16 -3.95 -11.00
CA ARG A 205 -3.45 -5.04 -11.68
C ARG A 205 -3.04 -6.12 -10.66
N HIS A 206 -2.43 -5.75 -9.54
CA HIS A 206 -2.02 -6.70 -8.50
C HIS A 206 -3.21 -7.44 -7.88
N LEU A 207 -4.32 -6.74 -7.66
CA LEU A 207 -5.55 -7.40 -7.22
C LEU A 207 -5.99 -8.47 -8.22
N ARG A 208 -6.00 -8.16 -9.52
CA ARG A 208 -6.35 -9.14 -10.56
C ARG A 208 -5.42 -10.34 -10.54
N GLU A 209 -4.11 -10.14 -10.38
CA GLU A 209 -3.14 -11.23 -10.28
C GLU A 209 -3.43 -12.19 -9.12
N LYS A 210 -4.16 -11.72 -8.08
CA LYS A 210 -4.51 -12.50 -6.89
C LYS A 210 -5.90 -13.13 -6.96
N ILE A 211 -6.87 -12.47 -7.61
CA ILE A 211 -8.29 -12.89 -7.55
C ILE A 211 -8.84 -13.42 -8.87
N GLU A 212 -8.20 -13.14 -10.02
CA GLU A 212 -8.69 -13.54 -11.33
C GLU A 212 -8.02 -14.83 -11.82
N PRO A 213 -8.75 -15.69 -12.51
CA PRO A 213 -8.14 -16.84 -13.19
C PRO A 213 -7.17 -16.43 -14.30
N ASP A 214 -7.51 -15.35 -15.02
CA ASP A 214 -6.68 -14.70 -16.04
C ASP A 214 -6.71 -13.18 -15.81
N PRO A 215 -5.62 -12.60 -15.26
CA PRO A 215 -5.54 -11.16 -15.00
C PRO A 215 -5.67 -10.29 -16.26
N GLY A 216 -5.32 -10.84 -17.43
CA GLY A 216 -5.44 -10.17 -18.73
C GLY A 216 -6.88 -10.07 -19.24
N HIS A 217 -7.72 -11.02 -18.83
CA HIS A 217 -9.15 -11.09 -19.18
C HIS A 217 -10.01 -11.18 -17.91
N PRO A 218 -10.08 -10.10 -17.10
CA PRO A 218 -10.70 -10.13 -15.79
C PRO A 218 -12.21 -10.41 -15.89
N GLN A 219 -12.71 -11.29 -15.00
CA GLN A 219 -14.11 -11.65 -14.89
C GLN A 219 -14.79 -10.99 -13.69
N TRP A 220 -14.03 -10.77 -12.62
CA TRP A 220 -14.56 -10.26 -11.35
C TRP A 220 -14.33 -8.76 -11.18
N LEU A 221 -13.12 -8.27 -11.41
CA LEU A 221 -12.74 -6.87 -11.26
C LEU A 221 -12.65 -6.19 -12.63
N LEU A 222 -13.78 -5.67 -13.09
CA LEU A 222 -13.94 -5.10 -14.42
C LEU A 222 -13.57 -3.61 -14.45
N THR A 223 -12.88 -3.17 -15.51
CA THR A 223 -12.70 -1.75 -15.82
C THR A 223 -13.88 -1.24 -16.65
N VAL A 224 -14.54 -0.20 -16.18
CA VAL A 224 -15.52 0.56 -16.94
C VAL A 224 -14.83 1.81 -17.47
N ARG A 225 -14.42 1.76 -18.74
CA ARG A 225 -13.58 2.80 -19.37
C ARG A 225 -14.16 4.20 -19.19
N GLY A 226 -13.33 5.12 -18.73
CA GLY A 226 -13.69 6.52 -18.50
C GLY A 226 -14.54 6.79 -17.26
N ILE A 227 -14.94 5.74 -16.48
CA ILE A 227 -15.83 5.90 -15.33
C ILE A 227 -15.19 5.35 -14.03
N GLY A 228 -14.72 4.10 -14.03
CA GLY A 228 -14.22 3.47 -12.81
C GLY A 228 -14.12 1.95 -12.90
N TYR A 229 -14.41 1.28 -11.80
CA TYR A 229 -14.35 -0.17 -11.69
C TYR A 229 -15.66 -0.76 -11.17
N ARG A 230 -15.86 -2.04 -11.44
CA ARG A 230 -17.00 -2.80 -10.93
C ARG A 230 -16.54 -4.18 -10.49
N LEU A 231 -16.87 -4.55 -9.27
CA LEU A 231 -16.69 -5.90 -8.76
C LEU A 231 -17.95 -6.72 -9.07
N THR A 232 -17.79 -7.81 -9.81
CA THR A 232 -18.87 -8.77 -10.14
C THR A 232 -18.76 -10.01 -9.25
N GLY A 233 -19.58 -11.04 -9.51
CA GLY A 233 -19.58 -12.32 -8.80
C GLY A 233 -20.84 -12.54 -7.97
N GLU A 234 -21.11 -13.79 -7.60
CA GLU A 234 -22.30 -14.18 -6.84
C GLU A 234 -22.26 -13.68 -5.38
N VAL A 235 -23.43 -13.37 -4.84
CA VAL A 235 -23.67 -13.05 -3.43
C VAL A 235 -23.65 -14.33 -2.61
#